data_9c4adfd0e1ef91c80481b957539d3b8e
#
_entry.id   9c4adfd0e1ef91c80481b957539d3b8e
#
_cell.length_a   1.000
_cell.length_b   1.000
_cell.length_c   1.000
_cell.angle_alpha   90.00
_cell.angle_beta   90.00
_cell.angle_gamma   90.00
#
_symmetry.space_group_name_H-M   'P 1'
#
loop_
_entity.id
_entity.type
_entity.pdbx_description
1 polymer ?
#
loop_
_entity_poly.entity_id
_entity_poly.type
_entity_poly.pdbx_seq_one_letter_code
_entity_poly.pdbx_strand_id
1 'polypeptide(L)'
;MAAPDSETALFETLDRLHVKRQKLEHKPVFTVAESDEIHHALPGIHTKNLFLKDEGGAFWLVTTPADATIDVKALRHKIGSKRLSFGKSEAMAELLGIEPGSVTPLAVINDTGGKVTLVLDTTLTGETMVNIHPLRNTATIGLSGSDLVRVVVDLGHPPRIVDVADG
;
A
#
# COMPACT_ATOMS: atom_id res chain seq x y z
N MET A 1 -10.75 10.90 4.29
CA MET A 1 -11.43 9.79 4.98
C MET A 1 -11.96 8.81 3.95
N ALA A 2 -11.66 7.53 4.12
CA ALA A 2 -12.23 6.53 3.22
C ALA A 2 -13.74 6.47 3.41
N ALA A 3 -14.49 6.50 2.30
CA ALA A 3 -15.93 6.30 2.37
C ALA A 3 -16.22 4.87 2.86
N PRO A 4 -17.25 4.66 3.69
CA PRO A 4 -17.62 3.31 4.12
C PRO A 4 -17.77 2.33 2.97
N ASP A 5 -18.26 2.83 1.82
CA ASP A 5 -18.46 2.03 0.61
C ASP A 5 -17.17 1.54 -0.02
N SER A 6 -16.03 2.22 0.23
CA SER A 6 -14.74 1.82 -0.36
C SER A 6 -14.25 0.48 0.17
N GLU A 7 -14.40 0.22 1.46
CA GLU A 7 -14.01 -1.08 2.04
C GLU A 7 -14.93 -2.19 1.52
N THR A 8 -16.23 -1.93 1.45
CA THR A 8 -17.19 -2.88 0.89
C THR A 8 -16.86 -3.20 -0.56
N ALA A 9 -16.61 -2.18 -1.38
CA ALA A 9 -16.24 -2.35 -2.78
C ALA A 9 -14.93 -3.13 -2.92
N LEU A 10 -13.96 -2.88 -2.03
CA LEU A 10 -12.70 -3.61 -2.00
C LEU A 10 -12.93 -5.10 -1.76
N PHE A 11 -13.71 -5.46 -0.74
CA PHE A 11 -13.96 -6.87 -0.43
C PHE A 11 -14.78 -7.55 -1.52
N GLU A 12 -15.71 -6.85 -2.15
CA GLU A 12 -16.43 -7.35 -3.32
C GLU A 12 -15.47 -7.67 -4.47
N THR A 13 -14.47 -6.80 -4.69
CA THR A 13 -13.43 -7.03 -5.71
C THR A 13 -12.61 -8.28 -5.37
N LEU A 14 -12.19 -8.42 -4.11
CA LEU A 14 -11.44 -9.59 -3.67
C LEU A 14 -12.24 -10.88 -3.87
N ASP A 15 -13.52 -10.85 -3.56
CA ASP A 15 -14.41 -12.01 -3.73
C ASP A 15 -14.60 -12.34 -5.22
N ARG A 16 -14.82 -11.33 -6.05
CA ARG A 16 -15.00 -11.50 -7.49
C ARG A 16 -13.76 -12.10 -8.16
N LEU A 17 -12.58 -11.71 -7.70
CA LEU A 17 -11.31 -12.23 -8.21
C LEU A 17 -10.88 -13.54 -7.56
N HIS A 18 -11.68 -14.06 -6.64
CA HIS A 18 -11.38 -15.29 -5.89
C HIS A 18 -10.05 -15.23 -5.14
N VAL A 19 -9.76 -14.08 -4.54
CA VAL A 19 -8.52 -13.88 -3.79
C VAL A 19 -8.61 -14.56 -2.43
N LYS A 20 -7.70 -15.49 -2.16
CA LYS A 20 -7.55 -16.08 -0.84
C LYS A 20 -6.84 -15.10 0.08
N ARG A 21 -7.38 -14.93 1.28
CA ARG A 21 -6.84 -13.96 2.22
C ARG A 21 -7.08 -14.36 3.66
N GLN A 22 -6.21 -13.86 4.53
CA GLN A 22 -6.40 -13.89 5.97
C GLN A 22 -6.72 -12.47 6.43
N LYS A 23 -7.51 -12.34 7.48
CA LYS A 23 -7.87 -11.04 8.04
C LYS A 23 -7.71 -11.08 9.54
N LEU A 24 -7.07 -10.06 10.10
CA LEU A 24 -6.92 -9.86 11.53
C LEU A 24 -7.48 -8.50 11.91
N GLU A 25 -8.51 -8.48 12.74
CA GLU A 25 -9.00 -7.25 13.36
C GLU A 25 -8.13 -6.95 14.58
N HIS A 26 -7.76 -5.70 14.78
CA HIS A 26 -6.92 -5.28 15.89
C HIS A 26 -7.09 -3.80 16.18
N LYS A 27 -6.57 -3.36 17.32
CA LYS A 27 -6.55 -1.94 17.66
C LYS A 27 -5.55 -1.21 16.76
N PRO A 28 -5.71 0.11 16.57
CA PRO A 28 -4.70 0.89 15.85
C PRO A 28 -3.33 0.71 16.50
N VAL A 29 -2.28 0.57 15.69
CA VAL A 29 -0.92 0.32 16.15
C VAL A 29 -0.20 1.64 16.34
N PHE A 30 0.33 1.88 17.54
CA PHE A 30 1.08 3.09 17.86
C PHE A 30 2.50 2.81 18.34
N THR A 31 2.84 1.56 18.67
CA THR A 31 4.15 1.19 19.19
C THR A 31 4.72 0.00 18.43
N VAL A 32 6.05 -0.17 18.53
CA VAL A 32 6.74 -1.33 17.94
C VAL A 32 6.25 -2.63 18.56
N ALA A 33 6.01 -2.63 19.89
CA ALA A 33 5.54 -3.83 20.58
C ALA A 33 4.16 -4.28 20.06
N GLU A 34 3.24 -3.34 19.84
CA GLU A 34 1.93 -3.63 19.29
C GLU A 34 2.03 -4.16 17.86
N SER A 35 2.95 -3.59 17.07
CA SER A 35 3.21 -4.04 15.70
C SER A 35 3.76 -5.47 15.70
N ASP A 36 4.63 -5.80 16.64
CA ASP A 36 5.22 -7.15 16.75
C ASP A 36 4.15 -8.22 17.01
N GLU A 37 3.14 -7.92 17.82
CA GLU A 37 2.04 -8.85 18.06
C GLU A 37 1.31 -9.20 16.76
N ILE A 38 1.07 -8.21 15.90
CA ILE A 38 0.43 -8.41 14.62
C ILE A 38 1.34 -9.21 13.69
N HIS A 39 2.63 -8.91 13.69
CA HIS A 39 3.62 -9.63 12.87
C HIS A 39 3.72 -11.10 13.25
N HIS A 40 3.55 -11.43 14.53
CA HIS A 40 3.54 -12.83 14.98
C HIS A 40 2.24 -13.55 14.61
N ALA A 41 1.11 -12.83 14.60
CA ALA A 41 -0.20 -13.42 14.31
C ALA A 41 -0.41 -13.70 12.81
N LEU A 42 0.26 -12.96 11.94
CA LEU A 42 0.12 -13.08 10.49
C LEU A 42 1.46 -13.42 9.84
N PRO A 43 1.57 -14.58 9.17
CA PRO A 43 2.81 -14.94 8.47
C PRO A 43 3.00 -14.10 7.22
N GLY A 44 4.22 -14.05 6.73
CA GLY A 44 4.56 -13.40 5.47
C GLY A 44 5.22 -12.04 5.64
N ILE A 45 5.24 -11.27 4.57
CA ILE A 45 5.91 -9.97 4.53
C ILE A 45 4.97 -8.91 5.06
N HIS A 46 5.40 -8.17 6.10
CA HIS A 46 4.69 -6.98 6.57
C HIS A 46 5.22 -5.78 5.81
N THR A 47 4.37 -4.81 5.56
CA THR A 47 4.65 -3.72 4.63
C THR A 47 4.58 -2.35 5.29
N LYS A 48 5.25 -1.40 4.67
CA LYS A 48 5.08 0.03 4.93
C LYS A 48 4.88 0.75 3.61
N ASN A 49 4.33 1.95 3.68
CA ASN A 49 3.95 2.72 2.51
C ASN A 49 4.49 4.13 2.61
N LEU A 50 4.96 4.66 1.49
CA LEU A 50 5.41 6.03 1.37
C LEU A 50 4.51 6.75 0.38
N PHE A 51 3.84 7.80 0.82
CA PHE A 51 3.07 8.66 -0.07
C PHE A 51 3.93 9.88 -0.41
N LEU A 52 4.29 10.01 -1.67
CA LEU A 52 5.30 10.96 -2.12
C LEU A 52 4.73 11.86 -3.22
N LYS A 53 5.27 13.08 -3.28
CA LYS A 53 4.98 14.04 -4.34
C LYS A 53 6.30 14.48 -4.94
N ASP A 54 6.38 14.58 -6.27
CA ASP A 54 7.57 15.12 -6.89
C ASP A 54 7.42 16.60 -7.25
N GLU A 55 8.53 17.23 -7.63
CA GLU A 55 8.55 18.66 -8.00
C GLU A 55 7.65 18.99 -9.19
N GLY A 56 7.35 18.01 -10.03
CA GLY A 56 6.44 18.18 -11.15
C GLY A 56 4.97 18.08 -10.78
N GLY A 57 4.66 17.82 -9.51
CA GLY A 57 3.29 17.67 -9.03
C GLY A 57 2.71 16.27 -9.16
N ALA A 58 3.50 15.29 -9.59
CA ALA A 58 3.05 13.89 -9.66
C ALA A 58 3.07 13.24 -8.29
N PHE A 59 2.07 12.39 -8.01
CA PHE A 59 1.97 11.67 -6.75
C PHE A 59 2.34 10.20 -6.94
N TRP A 60 2.97 9.65 -5.91
CA TRP A 60 3.49 8.29 -5.91
C TRP A 60 3.12 7.60 -4.61
N LEU A 61 2.62 6.38 -4.70
CA LEU A 61 2.38 5.53 -3.54
C LEU A 61 3.32 4.33 -3.66
N VAL A 62 4.28 4.23 -2.73
CA VAL A 62 5.31 3.20 -2.77
C VAL A 62 5.11 2.24 -1.62
N THR A 63 4.92 0.96 -1.91
CA THR A 63 4.77 -0.10 -0.92
C THR A 63 6.00 -0.98 -0.93
N THR A 64 6.56 -1.23 0.24
CA THR A 64 7.81 -1.95 0.43
C THR A 64 7.74 -2.80 1.70
N PRO A 65 8.61 -3.82 1.87
CA PRO A 65 8.68 -4.52 3.14
C PRO A 65 8.94 -3.56 4.30
N ALA A 66 8.32 -3.83 5.44
CA ALA A 66 8.40 -2.93 6.60
C ALA A 66 9.82 -2.75 7.13
N ASP A 67 10.67 -3.77 6.97
CA ASP A 67 12.06 -3.75 7.42
C ASP A 67 13.05 -3.22 6.37
N ALA A 68 12.56 -2.85 5.18
CA ALA A 68 13.43 -2.33 4.14
C ALA A 68 13.88 -0.90 4.45
N THR A 69 15.12 -0.60 4.10
CA THR A 69 15.67 0.75 4.19
C THR A 69 15.48 1.44 2.84
N ILE A 70 14.89 2.61 2.84
CA ILE A 70 14.58 3.36 1.63
C ILE A 70 15.28 4.72 1.67
N ASP A 71 16.14 4.99 0.69
CA ASP A 71 16.69 6.31 0.46
C ASP A 71 15.81 7.04 -0.56
N VAL A 72 15.04 8.02 -0.09
CA VAL A 72 14.10 8.76 -0.95
C VAL A 72 14.83 9.50 -2.07
N LYS A 73 16.05 9.98 -1.82
CA LYS A 73 16.86 10.65 -2.86
C LYS A 73 17.25 9.68 -3.98
N ALA A 74 17.61 8.46 -3.63
CA ALA A 74 17.95 7.44 -4.62
C ALA A 74 16.70 6.90 -5.30
N LEU A 75 15.58 6.84 -4.58
CA LEU A 75 14.31 6.29 -5.08
C LEU A 75 13.84 7.01 -6.36
N ARG A 76 14.00 8.32 -6.45
CA ARG A 76 13.57 9.07 -7.63
C ARG A 76 14.21 8.55 -8.92
N HIS A 77 15.44 8.08 -8.84
CA HIS A 77 16.13 7.53 -10.02
C HIS A 77 15.57 6.14 -10.37
N LYS A 78 15.17 5.37 -9.38
CA LYS A 78 14.60 4.04 -9.58
C LYS A 78 13.22 4.10 -10.23
N ILE A 79 12.41 5.09 -9.87
CA ILE A 79 11.05 5.22 -10.39
C ILE A 79 10.92 6.26 -11.51
N GLY A 80 12.00 6.97 -11.82
CA GLY A 80 12.00 7.94 -12.91
C GLY A 80 11.22 9.21 -12.59
N SER A 81 11.14 9.57 -11.32
CA SER A 81 10.45 10.80 -10.89
C SER A 81 11.39 12.00 -10.85
N LYS A 82 10.82 13.17 -10.67
CA LYS A 82 11.55 14.36 -10.26
C LYS A 82 11.85 14.26 -8.75
N ARG A 83 12.44 15.30 -8.18
CA ARG A 83 12.79 15.32 -6.76
C ARG A 83 11.57 15.04 -5.89
N LEU A 84 11.70 14.09 -4.96
CA LEU A 84 10.61 13.63 -4.13
C LEU A 84 10.58 14.31 -2.77
N SER A 85 9.36 14.55 -2.28
CA SER A 85 9.10 14.92 -0.89
C SER A 85 7.88 14.13 -0.41
N PHE A 86 7.66 14.08 0.90
CA PHE A 86 6.48 13.39 1.41
C PHE A 86 5.22 14.17 1.07
N GLY A 87 4.18 13.45 0.64
CA GLY A 87 2.88 14.04 0.39
C GLY A 87 2.19 14.46 1.68
N LYS A 88 1.38 15.50 1.59
CA LYS A 88 0.66 16.01 2.76
C LYS A 88 -0.57 15.15 3.06
N SER A 89 -1.00 15.15 4.32
CA SER A 89 -2.20 14.41 4.74
C SER A 89 -3.46 14.86 4.00
N GLU A 90 -3.57 16.13 3.65
CA GLU A 90 -4.69 16.65 2.88
C GLU A 90 -4.76 16.03 1.48
N ALA A 91 -3.62 15.90 0.81
CA ALA A 91 -3.56 15.26 -0.50
C ALA A 91 -3.87 13.77 -0.39
N MET A 92 -3.40 13.11 0.66
CA MET A 92 -3.70 11.71 0.92
C MET A 92 -5.21 11.49 1.10
N ALA A 93 -5.87 12.34 1.88
CA ALA A 93 -7.31 12.27 2.08
C ALA A 93 -8.07 12.53 0.78
N GLU A 94 -7.64 13.52 0.01
CA GLU A 94 -8.29 13.90 -1.25
C GLU A 94 -8.14 12.83 -2.32
N LEU A 95 -6.95 12.28 -2.50
CA LEU A 95 -6.65 11.36 -3.60
C LEU A 95 -6.92 9.90 -3.24
N LEU A 96 -6.64 9.51 -2.01
CA LEU A 96 -6.71 8.12 -1.58
C LEU A 96 -7.81 7.85 -0.56
N GLY A 97 -8.44 8.90 -0.02
CA GLY A 97 -9.55 8.74 0.92
C GLY A 97 -9.15 8.08 2.24
N ILE A 98 -7.91 8.19 2.64
CA ILE A 98 -7.39 7.55 3.86
C ILE A 98 -6.61 8.55 4.71
N GLU A 99 -6.42 8.17 5.97
CA GLU A 99 -5.59 8.90 6.93
C GLU A 99 -4.16 8.35 6.94
N PRO A 100 -3.15 9.12 7.42
CA PRO A 100 -1.75 8.70 7.40
C PRO A 100 -1.48 7.32 8.02
N GLY A 101 -2.17 6.96 9.09
CA GLY A 101 -1.98 5.65 9.74
C GLY A 101 -2.57 4.47 8.98
N SER A 102 -3.35 4.72 7.93
CA SER A 102 -4.09 3.69 7.18
C SER A 102 -3.57 3.50 5.76
N VAL A 103 -2.37 3.99 5.45
CA VAL A 103 -1.83 3.95 4.08
C VAL A 103 -1.68 2.51 3.60
N THR A 104 -2.12 2.25 2.39
CA THR A 104 -2.15 0.91 1.81
C THR A 104 -2.17 1.02 0.28
N PRO A 105 -1.58 0.05 -0.45
CA PRO A 105 -1.70 0.05 -1.91
C PRO A 105 -3.16 -0.09 -2.39
N LEU A 106 -4.04 -0.65 -1.58
CA LEU A 106 -5.45 -0.82 -1.93
C LEU A 106 -6.22 0.51 -1.98
N ALA A 107 -5.65 1.58 -1.43
CA ALA A 107 -6.27 2.91 -1.46
C ALA A 107 -6.40 3.48 -2.88
N VAL A 108 -5.71 2.88 -3.86
CA VAL A 108 -5.87 3.27 -5.27
C VAL A 108 -7.31 3.07 -5.76
N ILE A 109 -8.13 2.29 -5.05
CA ILE A 109 -9.55 2.16 -5.36
C ILE A 109 -10.26 3.53 -5.35
N ASN A 110 -9.76 4.47 -4.55
CA ASN A 110 -10.33 5.82 -4.44
C ASN A 110 -9.72 6.82 -5.43
N ASP A 111 -8.63 6.48 -6.10
CA ASP A 111 -7.99 7.35 -7.08
C ASP A 111 -8.57 7.10 -8.48
N THR A 112 -9.82 7.48 -8.66
CA THR A 112 -10.55 7.25 -9.91
C THR A 112 -10.01 8.07 -11.07
N GLY A 113 -9.29 9.16 -10.79
CA GLY A 113 -8.67 10.00 -11.82
C GLY A 113 -7.29 9.53 -12.26
N GLY A 114 -6.74 8.49 -11.64
CA GLY A 114 -5.42 7.98 -12.00
C GLY A 114 -4.29 8.96 -11.70
N LYS A 115 -4.41 9.75 -10.65
CA LYS A 115 -3.43 10.80 -10.31
C LYS A 115 -2.24 10.28 -9.51
N VAL A 116 -2.38 9.09 -8.91
CA VAL A 116 -1.34 8.48 -8.09
C VAL A 116 -0.75 7.29 -8.83
N THR A 117 0.57 7.26 -8.97
CA THR A 117 1.27 6.09 -9.53
C THR A 117 1.61 5.14 -8.40
N LEU A 118 1.18 3.90 -8.50
CA LEU A 118 1.49 2.86 -7.52
C LEU A 118 2.80 2.18 -7.88
N VAL A 119 3.68 2.05 -6.89
CA VAL A 119 4.96 1.33 -7.02
C VAL A 119 4.97 0.22 -5.98
N LEU A 120 5.22 -1.00 -6.41
CA LEU A 120 5.39 -2.15 -5.52
C LEU A 120 6.83 -2.63 -5.59
N ASP A 121 7.44 -2.86 -4.43
CA ASP A 121 8.74 -3.49 -4.38
C ASP A 121 8.66 -4.89 -5.00
N THR A 122 9.70 -5.29 -5.72
CA THR A 122 9.75 -6.58 -6.42
C THR A 122 9.42 -7.76 -5.50
N THR A 123 9.85 -7.71 -4.25
CA THR A 123 9.63 -8.79 -3.28
C THR A 123 8.15 -8.99 -2.94
N LEU A 124 7.30 -8.02 -3.24
CA LEU A 124 5.86 -8.06 -2.90
C LEU A 124 4.98 -8.60 -4.03
N THR A 125 5.57 -9.15 -5.08
CA THR A 125 4.82 -9.52 -6.28
C THR A 125 4.82 -11.02 -6.57
N GLY A 126 5.42 -11.82 -5.68
CA GLY A 126 5.49 -13.26 -5.83
C GLY A 126 4.41 -14.01 -5.06
N GLU A 127 4.66 -15.27 -4.79
CA GLU A 127 3.70 -16.14 -4.10
C GLU A 127 3.69 -15.96 -2.57
N THR A 128 4.69 -15.29 -2.01
CA THR A 128 4.76 -15.03 -0.58
C THR A 128 3.60 -14.15 -0.14
N MET A 129 3.03 -14.44 1.02
CA MET A 129 1.95 -13.64 1.57
C MET A 129 2.45 -12.25 1.95
N VAL A 130 1.65 -11.25 1.59
CA VAL A 130 1.90 -9.84 1.87
C VAL A 130 0.78 -9.33 2.77
N ASN A 131 1.14 -8.62 3.83
CA ASN A 131 0.19 -8.11 4.82
C ASN A 131 0.03 -6.60 4.68
N ILE A 132 -1.20 -6.15 4.48
CA ILE A 132 -1.56 -4.76 4.20
C ILE A 132 -2.84 -4.36 4.91
N HIS A 133 -3.10 -3.06 5.03
CA HIS A 133 -4.34 -2.55 5.60
C HIS A 133 -5.48 -2.56 4.57
N PRO A 134 -6.70 -2.95 4.97
CA PRO A 134 -7.87 -2.87 4.09
C PRO A 134 -8.58 -1.50 4.24
N LEU A 135 -7.86 -0.40 3.98
CA LEU A 135 -8.35 0.99 4.04
C LEU A 135 -8.54 1.55 5.45
N ARG A 136 -8.16 0.81 6.47
CA ARG A 136 -8.20 1.27 7.87
C ARG A 136 -7.07 0.61 8.66
N ASN A 137 -6.64 1.26 9.74
CA ASN A 137 -5.53 0.76 10.55
C ASN A 137 -5.98 -0.15 11.71
N THR A 138 -7.25 -0.52 11.75
CA THR A 138 -7.82 -1.43 12.74
C THR A 138 -7.95 -2.86 12.24
N ALA A 139 -7.37 -3.14 11.08
CA ALA A 139 -7.29 -4.49 10.52
C ALA A 139 -6.06 -4.63 9.64
N THR A 140 -5.65 -5.86 9.42
CA THR A 140 -4.62 -6.23 8.45
C THR A 140 -5.12 -7.44 7.68
N ILE A 141 -4.93 -7.45 6.37
CA ILE A 141 -5.22 -8.62 5.55
C ILE A 141 -3.93 -9.15 4.94
N GLY A 142 -3.84 -10.47 4.82
CA GLY A 142 -2.74 -11.15 4.14
C GLY A 142 -3.25 -11.81 2.87
N LEU A 143 -2.57 -11.56 1.75
CA LEU A 143 -2.84 -12.18 0.46
C LEU A 143 -1.52 -12.37 -0.26
N SER A 144 -1.48 -13.26 -1.28
CA SER A 144 -0.22 -13.42 -2.02
C SER A 144 0.11 -12.15 -2.80
N GLY A 145 1.41 -11.91 -3.02
CA GLY A 145 1.84 -10.76 -3.81
C GLY A 145 1.29 -10.79 -5.22
N SER A 146 1.21 -11.96 -5.85
CA SER A 146 0.63 -12.11 -7.18
C SER A 146 -0.85 -11.72 -7.18
N ASP A 147 -1.61 -12.06 -6.14
CA ASP A 147 -3.00 -11.64 -6.00
C ASP A 147 -3.11 -10.13 -5.75
N LEU A 148 -2.18 -9.56 -4.98
CA LEU A 148 -2.14 -8.11 -4.80
C LEU A 148 -1.99 -7.39 -6.14
N VAL A 149 -1.10 -7.87 -7.00
CA VAL A 149 -0.93 -7.30 -8.35
C VAL A 149 -2.24 -7.40 -9.14
N ARG A 150 -2.90 -8.56 -9.12
CA ARG A 150 -4.19 -8.74 -9.81
C ARG A 150 -5.24 -7.75 -9.34
N VAL A 151 -5.31 -7.54 -8.03
CA VAL A 151 -6.30 -6.63 -7.44
C VAL A 151 -6.07 -5.19 -7.90
N VAL A 152 -4.83 -4.69 -7.80
CA VAL A 152 -4.56 -3.29 -8.16
C VAL A 152 -4.67 -3.07 -9.66
N VAL A 153 -4.38 -4.06 -10.49
CA VAL A 153 -4.63 -4.00 -11.93
C VAL A 153 -6.13 -3.87 -12.20
N ASP A 154 -6.94 -4.69 -11.52
CA ASP A 154 -8.41 -4.62 -11.65
C ASP A 154 -8.96 -3.26 -11.20
N LEU A 155 -8.33 -2.65 -10.19
CA LEU A 155 -8.73 -1.32 -9.71
C LEU A 155 -8.26 -0.18 -10.64
N GLY A 156 -7.65 -0.50 -11.76
CA GLY A 156 -7.22 0.50 -12.75
C GLY A 156 -5.84 1.09 -12.49
N HIS A 157 -5.05 0.46 -11.61
CA HIS A 157 -3.71 0.94 -11.25
C HIS A 157 -2.66 -0.16 -11.42
N PRO A 158 -2.33 -0.53 -12.68
CA PRO A 158 -1.22 -1.45 -12.90
C PRO A 158 0.03 -0.90 -12.21
N PRO A 159 0.66 -1.66 -11.30
CA PRO A 159 1.76 -1.13 -10.51
C PRO A 159 3.05 -1.09 -11.31
N ARG A 160 3.92 -0.14 -10.98
CA ARG A 160 5.32 -0.24 -11.38
C ARG A 160 6.00 -1.17 -10.39
N ILE A 161 6.67 -2.18 -10.87
CA ILE A 161 7.37 -3.15 -10.06
C ILE A 161 8.85 -2.81 -10.11
N VAL A 162 9.41 -2.40 -8.98
CA VAL A 162 10.76 -1.84 -8.88
C VAL A 162 11.42 -2.39 -7.63
N ASP A 163 12.72 -2.64 -7.70
CA ASP A 163 13.52 -2.96 -6.52
C ASP A 163 13.81 -1.65 -5.79
N VAL A 164 12.95 -1.28 -4.82
CA VAL A 164 13.02 0.02 -4.16
C VAL A 164 13.88 0.02 -2.91
N ALA A 165 14.11 -1.13 -2.29
CA ALA A 165 14.92 -1.22 -1.10
C ALA A 165 16.40 -0.96 -1.41
N ASP A 166 17.09 -0.29 -0.48
CA ASP A 166 18.54 -0.11 -0.56
C ASP A 166 19.25 -1.37 -0.10
N GLY A 167 20.29 -1.71 -0.76
CA GLY A 167 21.10 -2.86 -0.40
C GLY A 167 21.04 -3.99 -1.28
#